data_de7bf73e3a5c1eef5848450338d22edb
#
_entry.id   de7bf73e3a5c1eef5848450338d22edb
#
_cell.length_a   1.000
_cell.length_b   1.000
_cell.length_c   1.000
_cell.angle_alpha   90.00
_cell.angle_beta   90.00
_cell.angle_gamma   90.00
#
_symmetry.space_group_name_H-M   'P 1'
#
loop_
_entity.id
_entity.type
_entity.pdbx_description
1 polymer ?
#
loop_
_entity_poly.entity_id
_entity_poly.type
_entity_poly.pdbx_seq_one_letter_code
_entity_poly.pdbx_strand_id
1 'polypeptide(L)'
;MEVSADLSVLLGTRENEDCLAGLPERLRAQGFHPASIFVIQVAESCPESSPLAQEYRFRFGQRPQGIPVWRLIVNGETAHPLATVAPTVAECLPPEALWLGSAEIGFTEMGLGTPAVWRAEAA
;
A
#
# COMPACT_ATOMS: atom_id res chain seq x y z
N MET A 1 9.66 -10.39 -13.40
CA MET A 1 10.56 -9.50 -12.64
C MET A 1 10.07 -9.41 -11.20
N GLU A 2 10.92 -9.72 -10.27
CA GLU A 2 10.62 -9.56 -8.85
C GLU A 2 10.76 -8.09 -8.46
N VAL A 3 9.73 -7.55 -7.83
CA VAL A 3 9.68 -6.14 -7.44
C VAL A 3 9.05 -6.00 -6.06
N SER A 4 9.27 -4.83 -5.45
CA SER A 4 8.63 -4.43 -4.20
C SER A 4 8.01 -3.06 -4.38
N ALA A 5 6.74 -2.93 -4.05
CA ALA A 5 6.07 -1.63 -3.95
C ALA A 5 6.00 -1.24 -2.48
N ASP A 6 6.35 0.01 -2.17
CA ASP A 6 6.36 0.56 -0.81
C ASP A 6 5.54 1.85 -0.84
N LEU A 7 4.34 1.78 -0.29
CA LEU A 7 3.38 2.89 -0.30
C LEU A 7 3.08 3.37 1.11
N SER A 8 3.00 4.70 1.26
CA SER A 8 2.37 5.32 2.41
C SER A 8 0.93 5.61 2.05
N VAL A 9 -0.02 5.12 2.83
CA VAL A 9 -1.46 5.18 2.51
C VAL A 9 -2.21 5.86 3.65
N LEU A 10 -3.00 6.86 3.31
CA LEU A 10 -3.91 7.53 4.23
C LEU A 10 -5.29 6.92 4.07
N LEU A 11 -5.74 6.14 5.04
CA LEU A 11 -6.96 5.36 4.95
C LEU A 11 -7.46 4.98 6.35
N GLY A 12 -8.76 4.98 6.57
CA GLY A 12 -9.35 4.56 7.83
C GLY A 12 -9.02 3.10 8.15
N THR A 13 -9.03 2.76 9.44
CA THR A 13 -8.67 1.41 9.91
C THR A 13 -9.57 0.33 9.30
N ARG A 14 -10.88 0.57 9.32
CA ARG A 14 -11.85 -0.39 8.79
C ARG A 14 -11.72 -0.57 7.29
N GLU A 15 -11.57 0.54 6.57
CA GLU A 15 -11.40 0.55 5.13
C GLU A 15 -10.12 -0.17 4.72
N ASN A 16 -9.07 -0.01 5.52
CA ASN A 16 -7.81 -0.72 5.31
C ASN A 16 -7.97 -2.23 5.49
N GLU A 17 -8.65 -2.67 6.54
CA GLU A 17 -8.93 -4.09 6.78
C GLU A 17 -9.76 -4.70 5.65
N ASP A 18 -10.82 -4.01 5.22
CA ASP A 18 -11.67 -4.46 4.12
C ASP A 18 -10.90 -4.55 2.81
N CYS A 19 -10.01 -3.58 2.56
CA CYS A 19 -9.15 -3.59 1.39
C CYS A 19 -8.22 -4.79 1.36
N LEU A 20 -7.57 -5.09 2.49
CA LEU A 20 -6.60 -6.19 2.58
C LEU A 20 -7.23 -7.54 2.30
N ALA A 21 -8.48 -7.74 2.66
CA ALA A 21 -9.17 -9.02 2.49
C ALA A 21 -9.22 -9.48 1.02
N GLY A 22 -9.31 -8.57 0.07
CA GLY A 22 -9.35 -8.92 -1.36
C GLY A 22 -8.16 -8.43 -2.16
N LEU A 23 -7.14 -7.87 -1.50
CA LEU A 23 -6.00 -7.27 -2.19
C LEU A 23 -5.22 -8.25 -3.07
N PRO A 24 -4.88 -9.47 -2.62
CA PRO A 24 -4.12 -10.39 -3.46
C PRO A 24 -4.81 -10.71 -4.79
N GLU A 25 -6.12 -10.90 -4.76
CA GLU A 25 -6.88 -11.20 -5.97
C GLU A 25 -6.96 -10.02 -6.92
N ARG A 26 -7.14 -8.80 -6.38
CA ARG A 26 -7.15 -7.59 -7.20
C ARG A 26 -5.80 -7.34 -7.85
N LEU A 27 -4.71 -7.60 -7.13
CA LEU A 27 -3.37 -7.49 -7.68
C LEU A 27 -3.17 -8.45 -8.86
N ARG A 28 -3.60 -9.70 -8.71
CA ARG A 28 -3.51 -10.69 -9.79
C ARG A 28 -4.30 -10.25 -11.02
N ALA A 29 -5.47 -9.66 -10.81
CA ALA A 29 -6.28 -9.14 -11.91
C ALA A 29 -5.58 -8.03 -12.68
N GLN A 30 -4.65 -7.31 -12.03
CA GLN A 30 -3.85 -6.26 -12.64
C GLN A 30 -2.51 -6.77 -13.20
N GLY A 31 -2.27 -8.07 -13.18
CA GLY A 31 -1.03 -8.64 -13.68
C GLY A 31 0.13 -8.58 -12.70
N PHE A 32 -0.16 -8.38 -11.41
CA PHE A 32 0.82 -8.41 -10.35
C PHE A 32 0.59 -9.64 -9.48
N HIS A 33 1.59 -10.53 -9.39
CA HIS A 33 1.48 -11.77 -8.62
C HIS A 33 2.15 -11.58 -7.25
N PRO A 34 1.38 -11.29 -6.18
CA PRO A 34 1.98 -11.01 -4.88
C PRO A 34 2.60 -12.26 -4.27
N ALA A 35 3.75 -12.10 -3.63
CA ALA A 35 4.42 -13.12 -2.84
C ALA A 35 4.19 -12.88 -1.34
N SER A 36 4.21 -11.64 -0.90
CA SER A 36 3.96 -11.26 0.48
C SER A 36 3.45 -9.84 0.57
N ILE A 37 2.67 -9.57 1.62
CA ILE A 37 2.11 -8.24 1.91
C ILE A 37 2.39 -7.93 3.37
N PHE A 38 2.95 -6.75 3.62
CA PHE A 38 3.19 -6.21 4.96
C PHE A 38 2.42 -4.91 5.12
N VAL A 39 1.79 -4.73 6.27
CA VAL A 39 1.07 -3.51 6.60
C VAL A 39 1.46 -3.07 8.00
N ILE A 40 1.91 -1.83 8.12
CA ILE A 40 2.37 -1.27 9.38
C ILE A 40 1.67 0.07 9.58
N GLN A 41 1.02 0.25 10.72
CA GLN A 41 0.49 1.56 11.09
C GLN A 41 1.66 2.44 11.54
N VAL A 42 1.95 3.49 10.78
CA VAL A 42 3.08 4.38 11.08
C VAL A 42 2.66 5.64 11.83
N ALA A 43 1.39 5.98 11.81
CA ALA A 43 0.83 7.10 12.59
C ALA A 43 -0.66 6.89 12.81
N GLU A 44 -1.15 7.30 13.99
CA GLU A 44 -2.58 7.26 14.31
C GLU A 44 -3.35 8.36 13.60
N SER A 45 -2.66 9.45 13.28
CA SER A 45 -3.20 10.54 12.48
C SER A 45 -2.10 11.13 11.62
N CYS A 46 -2.49 11.69 10.47
CA CYS A 46 -1.57 12.23 9.51
C CYS A 46 -1.00 13.58 9.99
N PRO A 47 0.33 13.75 10.07
CA PRO A 47 0.93 15.04 10.40
C PRO A 47 0.53 16.11 9.39
N GLU A 48 0.27 17.33 9.85
CA GLU A 48 -0.13 18.46 8.99
C GLU A 48 0.89 18.80 7.91
N SER A 49 2.16 18.58 8.19
CA SER A 49 3.25 18.84 7.23
C SER A 49 3.40 17.75 6.17
N SER A 50 2.68 16.63 6.31
CA SER A 50 2.76 15.52 5.37
C SER A 50 2.17 15.89 4.01
N PRO A 51 2.80 15.49 2.88
CA PRO A 51 2.20 15.65 1.56
C PRO A 51 0.82 15.00 1.45
N LEU A 52 0.57 13.90 2.16
CA LEU A 52 -0.75 13.25 2.19
C LEU A 52 -1.80 14.15 2.85
N ALA A 53 -1.45 14.85 3.92
CA ALA A 53 -2.35 15.78 4.58
C ALA A 53 -2.68 16.97 3.67
N GLN A 54 -1.69 17.48 2.94
CA GLN A 54 -1.89 18.56 1.98
C GLN A 54 -2.82 18.16 0.84
N GLU A 55 -2.63 16.95 0.30
CA GLU A 55 -3.50 16.41 -0.75
C GLU A 55 -4.92 16.18 -0.23
N TYR A 56 -5.06 15.70 1.00
CA TYR A 56 -6.37 15.51 1.62
C TYR A 56 -7.12 16.84 1.74
N ARG A 57 -6.44 17.88 2.22
CA ARG A 57 -7.03 19.23 2.34
C ARG A 57 -7.45 19.77 0.98
N PHE A 58 -6.63 19.57 -0.03
CA PHE A 58 -6.93 20.00 -1.39
C PHE A 58 -8.18 19.29 -1.93
N ARG A 59 -8.28 17.97 -1.71
CA ARG A 59 -9.37 17.16 -2.24
C ARG A 59 -10.68 17.32 -1.47
N PHE A 60 -10.61 17.40 -0.14
CA PHE A 60 -11.79 17.37 0.74
C PHE A 60 -12.08 18.69 1.45
N GLY A 61 -11.23 19.69 1.30
CA GLY A 61 -11.43 21.01 1.87
C GLY A 61 -11.22 21.13 3.38
N GLN A 62 -10.74 20.08 4.03
CA GLN A 62 -10.49 20.04 5.48
C GLN A 62 -9.30 19.15 5.80
N ARG A 63 -8.78 19.26 7.01
CA ARG A 63 -7.67 18.44 7.50
C ARG A 63 -8.14 17.00 7.72
N PRO A 64 -7.28 15.99 7.48
CA PRO A 64 -7.58 14.64 7.92
C PRO A 64 -7.56 14.58 9.44
N GLN A 65 -8.63 14.06 10.05
CA GLN A 65 -8.76 13.93 11.50
C GLN A 65 -9.00 12.48 11.87
N GLY A 66 -8.10 11.92 12.68
CA GLY A 66 -8.26 10.56 13.14
C GLY A 66 -8.11 9.50 12.06
N ILE A 67 -7.51 9.85 10.93
CA ILE A 67 -7.25 8.92 9.84
C ILE A 67 -5.79 8.48 9.92
N PRO A 68 -5.55 7.18 10.15
CA PRO A 68 -4.18 6.69 10.29
C PRO A 68 -3.44 6.66 8.97
N VAL A 69 -2.11 6.64 9.07
CA VAL A 69 -1.21 6.42 7.94
C VAL A 69 -0.63 5.02 8.06
N TRP A 70 -0.70 4.29 6.96
CA TRP A 70 -0.19 2.92 6.86
C TRP A 70 0.98 2.87 5.91
N ARG A 71 1.94 2.02 6.22
CA ARG A 71 2.96 1.62 5.25
C ARG A 71 2.56 0.26 4.69
N LEU A 72 2.36 0.22 3.40
CA LEU A 72 1.99 -0.99 2.67
C LEU A 72 3.17 -1.42 1.82
N ILE A 73 3.68 -2.62 2.04
CA ILE A 73 4.76 -3.20 1.25
C ILE A 73 4.24 -4.45 0.57
N VAL A 74 4.31 -4.47 -0.75
CA VAL A 74 3.87 -5.61 -1.55
C VAL A 74 5.04 -6.13 -2.35
N ASN A 75 5.48 -7.33 -2.04
CA ASN A 75 6.50 -8.05 -2.81
C ASN A 75 5.81 -8.98 -3.78
N GLY A 76 6.29 -9.04 -5.01
CA GLY A 76 5.70 -9.93 -5.99
C GLY A 76 6.41 -9.89 -7.33
N GLU A 77 5.80 -10.57 -8.30
CA GLU A 77 6.31 -10.64 -9.68
C GLU A 77 5.32 -10.00 -10.64
N THR A 78 5.87 -9.29 -11.62
CA THR A 78 5.06 -8.67 -12.66
C THR A 78 5.88 -8.47 -13.93
N ALA A 79 5.19 -8.44 -15.07
CA ALA A 79 5.76 -8.03 -16.35
C ALA A 79 5.63 -6.52 -16.60
N HIS A 80 4.94 -5.80 -15.71
CA HIS A 80 4.80 -4.35 -15.85
C HIS A 80 6.15 -3.63 -15.73
N PRO A 81 6.36 -2.53 -16.46
CA PRO A 81 7.53 -1.70 -16.25
C PRO A 81 7.60 -1.20 -14.80
N LEU A 82 8.82 -1.11 -14.26
CA LEU A 82 9.03 -0.72 -12.87
C LEU A 82 8.33 0.60 -12.52
N ALA A 83 8.37 1.57 -13.41
CA ALA A 83 7.74 2.88 -13.19
C ALA A 83 6.22 2.82 -13.00
N THR A 84 5.56 1.74 -13.43
CA THR A 84 4.11 1.58 -13.33
C THR A 84 3.68 0.68 -12.17
N VAL A 85 4.62 0.07 -11.45
CA VAL A 85 4.32 -0.89 -10.39
C VAL A 85 3.58 -0.22 -9.22
N ALA A 86 4.11 0.87 -8.67
CA ALA A 86 3.45 1.55 -7.56
C ALA A 86 2.05 2.05 -7.93
N PRO A 87 1.83 2.73 -9.06
CA PRO A 87 0.48 3.09 -9.50
C PRO A 87 -0.44 1.89 -9.70
N THR A 88 0.06 0.78 -10.22
CA THR A 88 -0.73 -0.45 -10.40
C THR A 88 -1.21 -1.01 -9.07
N VAL A 89 -0.32 -1.06 -8.08
CA VAL A 89 -0.69 -1.50 -6.72
C VAL A 89 -1.69 -0.52 -6.12
N ALA A 90 -1.49 0.77 -6.29
CA ALA A 90 -2.37 1.81 -5.75
C ALA A 90 -3.78 1.74 -6.35
N GLU A 91 -3.93 1.33 -7.60
CA GLU A 91 -5.25 1.12 -8.22
C GLU A 91 -6.07 0.03 -7.54
N CYS A 92 -5.42 -0.85 -6.79
CA CYS A 92 -6.08 -1.89 -6.02
C CYS A 92 -6.58 -1.41 -4.66
N LEU A 93 -6.26 -0.17 -4.28
CA LEU A 93 -6.74 0.47 -3.06
C LEU A 93 -8.12 1.10 -3.30
N PRO A 94 -8.90 1.38 -2.22
CA PRO A 94 -10.15 2.11 -2.37
C PRO A 94 -9.94 3.48 -3.04
N PRO A 95 -10.92 3.98 -3.82
CA PRO A 95 -10.77 5.27 -4.50
C PRO A 95 -10.53 6.45 -3.59
N GLU A 96 -11.01 6.39 -2.34
CA GLU A 96 -10.82 7.44 -1.35
C GLU A 96 -9.42 7.43 -0.71
N ALA A 97 -8.65 6.37 -0.89
CA ALA A 97 -7.31 6.29 -0.32
C ALA A 97 -6.36 7.25 -1.03
N LEU A 98 -5.62 8.01 -0.25
CA LEU A 98 -4.51 8.81 -0.75
C LEU A 98 -3.22 8.05 -0.51
N TRP A 99 -2.28 8.16 -1.43
CA TRP A 99 -1.04 7.40 -1.33
C TRP A 99 0.14 8.14 -1.92
N LEU A 100 1.31 7.82 -1.40
CA LEU A 100 2.62 8.16 -1.97
C LEU A 100 3.47 6.91 -1.93
N GLY A 101 4.31 6.73 -2.90
CA GLY A 101 5.20 5.59 -2.84
C GLY A 101 6.00 5.38 -4.10
N SER A 102 6.76 4.29 -4.10
CA SER A 102 7.64 3.90 -5.19
C SER A 102 7.75 2.39 -5.26
N ALA A 103 8.44 1.91 -6.27
CA ALA A 103 8.75 0.50 -6.42
C ALA A 103 10.22 0.32 -6.74
N GLU A 104 10.76 -0.81 -6.34
CA GLU A 104 12.15 -1.18 -6.58
C GLU A 104 12.23 -2.62 -7.07
N ILE A 105 13.32 -2.93 -7.77
CA ILE A 105 13.62 -4.30 -8.19
C ILE A 105 14.05 -5.10 -6.96
N GLY A 106 13.57 -6.33 -6.86
CA GLY A 106 13.83 -7.22 -5.74
C GLY A 106 12.79 -7.08 -4.64
N PHE A 107 12.82 -7.99 -3.68
CA PHE A 107 11.90 -7.98 -2.56
C PHE A 107 12.45 -7.15 -1.40
N THR A 108 11.56 -6.44 -0.73
CA THR A 108 11.88 -5.79 0.54
C THR A 108 11.75 -6.81 1.66
N GLU A 109 12.83 -7.01 2.42
CA GLU A 109 12.82 -7.88 3.59
C GLU A 109 12.47 -7.06 4.83
N MET A 110 11.49 -7.54 5.58
CA MET A 110 11.11 -6.94 6.85
C MET A 110 11.77 -7.69 7.99
N GLY A 111 12.07 -6.97 9.07
CA GLY A 111 12.65 -7.58 10.25
C GLY A 111 11.75 -8.62 10.91
N LEU A 112 12.32 -9.47 11.76
CA LEU A 112 11.60 -10.56 12.44
C LEU A 112 10.40 -10.08 13.26
N GLY A 113 10.41 -8.83 13.71
CA GLY A 113 9.30 -8.25 14.46
C GLY A 113 8.11 -7.79 13.61
N THR A 114 8.19 -7.93 12.30
CA THR A 114 7.14 -7.49 11.38
C THR A 114 6.69 -8.65 10.51
N PRO A 115 5.70 -9.44 10.98
CA PRO A 115 5.19 -10.55 10.19
C PRO A 115 4.39 -10.05 8.99
N ALA A 116 4.39 -10.81 7.91
CA ALA A 116 3.53 -10.54 6.77
C ALA A 116 2.06 -10.73 7.18
N VAL A 117 1.19 -9.84 6.71
CA VAL A 117 -0.27 -10.00 6.90
C VAL A 117 -0.84 -11.00 5.90
N TRP A 118 -0.09 -11.26 4.85
CA TRP A 118 -0.45 -12.26 3.85
C TRP A 118 0.81 -12.78 3.16
N ARG A 119 0.83 -14.08 2.87
CA ARG A 119 1.88 -14.72 2.05
C ARG A 119 1.24 -15.66 1.06
N ALA A 120 1.83 -15.73 -0.14
CA ALA A 120 1.45 -16.74 -1.11
C ALA A 120 1.80 -18.12 -0.55
N GLU A 121 0.91 -19.11 -0.76
CA GLU A 121 1.21 -20.47 -0.39
C GLU A 121 2.32 -21.02 -1.26
N ALA A 122 3.26 -21.73 -0.63
CA ALA A 122 4.27 -22.46 -1.37
C ALA A 122 3.62 -23.58 -2.15
N ALA A 123 3.92 -23.64 -3.44
CA ALA A 123 3.42 -24.72 -4.31
C ALA A 123 4.12 -26.03 -3.99
#